data_9d2f0d8c922811a1c7973a460e2e88a1
#
_entry.id   9d2f0d8c922811a1c7973a460e2e88a1
#
_cell.length_a   1.000
_cell.length_b   1.000
_cell.length_c   1.000
_cell.angle_alpha   90.00
_cell.angle_beta   90.00
_cell.angle_gamma   90.00
#
_symmetry.space_group_name_H-M   'P 1'
#
loop_
_entity.id
_entity.type
_entity.pdbx_description
1 polymer ?
#
loop_
_entity_poly.entity_id
_entity_poly.type
_entity_poly.pdbx_seq_one_letter_code
_entity_poly.pdbx_strand_id
1 'polypeptide(L)'
;TITVAASTHNRDFFANPLSVVGPGTPPANVQNLNSRQGAGPFLAASQTGVPISLATDPLGCTAVPAGTYTGLVLVRRGTCSFTIKINNAQVGGATGVLISNNVASPATIAMGTTGALLPAAMISQADGAAIEAFVTANPTATADWLVSPVTPIAGQADVMAGFSSRGPSNIDALKPDVTGPGVAILAAYAGAANST
;
A
#
# COMPACT_ATOMS: atom_id res chain seq x y z
N THR A 1 -22.81 -22.69 -17.65
CA THR A 1 -21.53 -22.12 -17.17
C THR A 1 -21.69 -21.73 -15.71
N ILE A 2 -20.82 -22.25 -14.84
CA ILE A 2 -20.74 -21.84 -13.44
C ILE A 2 -19.86 -20.59 -13.36
N THR A 3 -20.36 -19.53 -12.72
CA THR A 3 -19.61 -18.31 -12.47
C THR A 3 -19.23 -18.21 -11.00
N VAL A 4 -17.97 -17.86 -10.74
CA VAL A 4 -17.41 -17.79 -9.39
C VAL A 4 -17.04 -16.34 -9.07
N ALA A 5 -17.55 -15.84 -7.95
CA ALA A 5 -17.12 -14.56 -7.40
C ALA A 5 -15.91 -14.72 -6.49
N ALA A 6 -15.17 -13.64 -6.31
CA ALA A 6 -14.06 -13.56 -5.37
C ALA A 6 -14.51 -12.97 -4.03
N SER A 7 -14.17 -13.65 -2.94
CA SER A 7 -14.34 -13.13 -1.57
C SER A 7 -13.01 -13.02 -0.84
N THR A 8 -13.02 -12.29 0.25
CA THR A 8 -11.94 -12.28 1.24
C THR A 8 -11.95 -13.57 2.07
N HIS A 9 -10.85 -13.87 2.74
CA HIS A 9 -10.75 -14.90 3.77
C HIS A 9 -10.25 -14.29 5.10
N ASN A 10 -10.21 -15.08 6.15
CA ASN A 10 -9.89 -14.61 7.49
C ASN A 10 -8.40 -14.31 7.74
N ARG A 11 -7.58 -14.31 6.70
CA ARG A 11 -6.15 -13.99 6.78
C ARG A 11 -5.78 -12.97 5.72
N ASP A 12 -4.88 -12.09 6.06
CA ASP A 12 -4.19 -11.21 5.13
C ASP A 12 -2.67 -11.32 5.39
N PHE A 13 -1.85 -10.68 4.58
CA PHE A 13 -0.40 -10.76 4.73
C PHE A 13 0.19 -9.37 4.79
N PHE A 14 0.99 -9.10 5.82
CA PHE A 14 1.92 -7.98 5.79
C PHE A 14 3.12 -8.37 4.94
N ALA A 15 3.44 -7.55 3.97
CA ALA A 15 4.67 -7.75 3.23
C ALA A 15 5.89 -7.34 4.06
N ASN A 16 5.85 -6.17 4.73
CA ASN A 16 6.95 -5.67 5.55
C ASN A 16 6.41 -4.76 6.65
N PRO A 17 6.78 -4.99 7.91
CA PRO A 17 6.36 -4.12 9.01
C PRO A 17 6.84 -2.68 8.80
N LEU A 18 5.95 -1.73 9.05
CA LEU A 18 6.23 -0.31 8.99
C LEU A 18 5.69 0.37 10.23
N SER A 19 6.51 1.18 10.87
CA SER A 19 6.14 1.94 12.06
C SER A 19 6.67 3.38 11.97
N VAL A 20 5.89 4.32 12.49
CA VAL A 20 6.32 5.71 12.65
C VAL A 20 6.97 5.87 14.02
N VAL A 21 8.10 6.56 14.04
CA VAL A 21 8.90 6.86 15.23
C VAL A 21 9.15 8.37 15.28
N GLY A 22 9.24 8.96 16.45
CA GLY A 22 9.52 10.39 16.52
C GLY A 22 9.63 10.94 17.93
N PRO A 23 9.92 12.24 18.05
CA PRO A 23 9.91 12.93 19.33
C PRO A 23 8.47 12.95 19.87
N GLY A 24 8.22 12.25 20.95
CA GLY A 24 6.89 12.01 21.50
C GLY A 24 6.32 10.65 21.09
N THR A 25 5.07 10.41 21.44
CA THR A 25 4.40 9.14 21.17
C THR A 25 3.57 9.25 19.90
N PRO A 26 3.94 8.53 18.81
CA PRO A 26 3.09 8.47 17.63
C PRO A 26 1.71 7.86 17.97
N PRO A 27 0.65 8.20 17.24
CA PRO A 27 -0.65 7.55 17.38
C PRO A 27 -0.54 6.02 17.27
N ALA A 28 -1.32 5.28 18.06
CA ALA A 28 -1.21 3.83 18.16
C ALA A 28 -1.37 3.11 16.81
N ASN A 29 -2.22 3.61 15.93
CA ASN A 29 -2.47 3.05 14.61
C ASN A 29 -1.30 3.20 13.62
N VAL A 30 -0.31 4.06 13.91
CA VAL A 30 0.88 4.22 13.07
C VAL A 30 2.15 3.63 13.67
N GLN A 31 2.07 3.06 14.88
CA GLN A 31 3.18 2.34 15.51
C GLN A 31 3.38 0.92 14.94
N ASN A 32 2.37 0.37 14.28
CA ASN A 32 2.44 -0.89 13.53
C ASN A 32 1.43 -0.83 12.40
N LEU A 33 1.87 -0.31 11.26
CA LEU A 33 1.01 -0.03 10.12
C LEU A 33 0.62 -1.29 9.36
N ASN A 34 -0.66 -1.44 9.11
CA ASN A 34 -1.15 -2.39 8.12
C ASN A 34 -0.86 -1.83 6.72
N SER A 35 0.29 -2.21 6.16
CA SER A 35 0.75 -1.75 4.86
C SER A 35 0.75 -2.87 3.83
N ARG A 36 0.42 -2.55 2.58
CA ARG A 36 0.47 -3.49 1.48
C ARG A 36 1.41 -2.97 0.40
N GLN A 37 2.49 -3.71 0.15
CA GLN A 37 3.40 -3.35 -0.93
C GLN A 37 2.74 -3.43 -2.31
N GLY A 38 3.23 -2.60 -3.23
CA GLY A 38 2.91 -2.67 -4.65
C GLY A 38 3.53 -3.90 -5.32
N ALA A 39 3.21 -4.09 -6.60
CA ALA A 39 3.71 -5.22 -7.40
C ALA A 39 5.25 -5.21 -7.62
N GLY A 40 5.94 -4.17 -7.20
CA GLY A 40 7.40 -3.99 -7.27
C GLY A 40 7.79 -2.54 -7.57
N PRO A 41 9.06 -2.15 -7.40
CA PRO A 41 10.10 -2.94 -6.73
C PRO A 41 9.78 -3.19 -5.25
N PHE A 42 10.31 -4.28 -4.70
CA PHE A 42 10.16 -4.61 -3.29
C PHE A 42 11.27 -3.98 -2.46
N LEU A 43 11.02 -3.83 -1.16
CA LEU A 43 12.02 -3.38 -0.22
C LEU A 43 13.16 -4.42 -0.14
N ALA A 44 14.35 -4.04 -0.61
CA ALA A 44 15.50 -4.93 -0.69
C ALA A 44 16.24 -5.08 0.65
N ALA A 45 16.20 -4.05 1.48
CA ALA A 45 16.83 -4.03 2.82
C ALA A 45 15.97 -3.18 3.77
N SER A 46 16.01 -3.51 5.06
CA SER A 46 15.33 -2.72 6.08
C SER A 46 15.83 -1.28 6.09
N GLN A 47 14.91 -0.35 6.20
CA GLN A 47 15.17 1.06 6.39
C GLN A 47 14.73 1.44 7.81
N THR A 48 15.65 1.93 8.64
CA THR A 48 15.37 2.30 10.03
C THR A 48 15.75 3.75 10.29
N GLY A 49 14.94 4.46 11.08
CA GLY A 49 15.17 5.86 11.39
C GLY A 49 15.12 6.77 10.16
N VAL A 50 14.39 6.37 9.12
CA VAL A 50 14.33 7.11 7.85
C VAL A 50 13.38 8.27 7.98
N PRO A 51 13.77 9.53 7.64
CA PRO A 51 12.88 10.68 7.68
C PRO A 51 11.58 10.45 6.89
N ILE A 52 10.49 11.04 7.34
CA ILE A 52 9.23 11.07 6.59
C ILE A 52 9.01 12.47 6.05
N SER A 53 8.92 12.59 4.73
CA SER A 53 8.55 13.83 4.05
C SER A 53 7.07 13.81 3.66
N LEU A 54 6.38 14.93 3.82
CA LEU A 54 5.05 15.11 3.22
C LEU A 54 5.23 15.63 1.79
N ALA A 55 4.49 15.06 0.86
CA ALA A 55 4.56 15.49 -0.53
C ALA A 55 4.09 16.95 -0.68
N THR A 56 4.83 17.78 -1.42
CA THR A 56 4.47 19.16 -1.72
C THR A 56 3.19 19.25 -2.55
N ASP A 57 3.02 18.34 -3.51
CA ASP A 57 1.74 18.00 -4.11
C ASP A 57 1.18 16.77 -3.37
N PRO A 58 0.13 16.90 -2.56
CA PRO A 58 -0.40 15.77 -1.78
C PRO A 58 -0.76 14.54 -2.61
N LEU A 59 -1.04 14.71 -3.90
CA LEU A 59 -1.31 13.63 -4.83
C LEU A 59 -0.03 13.05 -5.45
N GLY A 60 1.11 13.74 -5.36
CA GLY A 60 2.37 13.32 -5.96
C GLY A 60 2.32 13.21 -7.49
N CYS A 61 1.38 13.89 -8.14
CA CYS A 61 1.21 13.85 -9.59
C CYS A 61 2.15 14.79 -10.32
N THR A 62 2.68 15.79 -9.63
CA THR A 62 3.60 16.80 -10.17
C THR A 62 5.04 16.43 -9.83
N ALA A 63 5.92 16.48 -10.82
CA ALA A 63 7.34 16.30 -10.60
C ALA A 63 7.91 17.44 -9.76
N VAL A 64 8.88 17.12 -8.89
CA VAL A 64 9.54 18.07 -7.99
C VAL A 64 11.04 18.12 -8.28
N PRO A 65 11.72 19.20 -7.91
CA PRO A 65 13.18 19.28 -8.03
C PRO A 65 13.90 18.19 -7.23
N ALA A 66 15.05 17.74 -7.70
CA ALA A 66 15.90 16.82 -6.96
C ALA A 66 16.29 17.41 -5.60
N GLY A 67 16.34 16.56 -4.57
CA GLY A 67 16.64 16.98 -3.19
C GLY A 67 15.47 17.61 -2.42
N THR A 68 14.24 17.60 -3.01
CA THR A 68 13.02 18.07 -2.34
C THR A 68 12.66 17.16 -1.16
N TYR A 69 12.89 15.86 -1.28
CA TYR A 69 12.54 14.86 -0.28
C TYR A 69 13.77 14.15 0.27
N THR A 70 13.64 13.69 1.50
CA THR A 70 14.57 12.76 2.13
C THR A 70 13.76 11.61 2.74
N GLY A 71 14.27 10.38 2.57
CA GLY A 71 13.63 9.20 3.15
C GLY A 71 12.31 8.81 2.50
N LEU A 72 11.31 8.47 3.30
CA LEU A 72 9.99 8.08 2.81
C LEU A 72 9.13 9.31 2.50
N VAL A 73 8.34 9.23 1.44
CA VAL A 73 7.40 10.31 1.09
C VAL A 73 5.97 9.80 1.24
N LEU A 74 5.15 10.54 1.99
CA LEU A 74 3.71 10.29 2.07
C LEU A 74 2.99 11.02 0.95
N VAL A 75 2.24 10.30 0.13
CA VAL A 75 1.34 10.82 -0.92
C VAL A 75 -0.07 10.25 -0.75
N ARG A 76 -1.07 10.92 -1.31
CA ARG A 76 -2.46 10.44 -1.33
C ARG A 76 -2.76 9.74 -2.65
N ARG A 77 -3.57 8.69 -2.58
CA ARG A 77 -4.16 8.04 -3.77
C ARG A 77 -5.11 9.01 -4.49
N GLY A 78 -5.14 8.96 -5.82
CA GLY A 78 -6.07 9.72 -6.67
C GLY A 78 -5.38 10.28 -7.92
N THR A 79 -6.17 10.68 -8.91
CA THR A 79 -5.81 11.40 -10.15
C THR A 79 -4.84 10.65 -11.07
N CYS A 80 -3.54 10.58 -10.74
CA CYS A 80 -2.54 9.91 -11.57
C CYS A 80 -2.24 8.48 -11.10
N SER A 81 -1.54 7.72 -11.93
CA SER A 81 -1.16 6.34 -11.62
C SER A 81 -0.18 6.25 -10.44
N PHE A 82 -0.15 5.11 -9.78
CA PHE A 82 0.81 4.86 -8.69
C PHE A 82 2.25 5.01 -9.17
N THR A 83 2.57 4.52 -10.37
CA THR A 83 3.90 4.63 -10.98
C THR A 83 4.35 6.09 -11.12
N ILE A 84 3.47 6.98 -11.57
CA ILE A 84 3.78 8.41 -11.69
C ILE A 84 4.13 9.01 -10.33
N LYS A 85 3.32 8.74 -9.30
CA LYS A 85 3.57 9.23 -7.92
C LYS A 85 4.93 8.77 -7.39
N ILE A 86 5.22 7.48 -7.59
CA ILE A 86 6.46 6.86 -7.09
C ILE A 86 7.67 7.44 -7.82
N ASN A 87 7.60 7.58 -9.15
CA ASN A 87 8.72 8.09 -9.94
C ASN A 87 8.94 9.59 -9.72
N ASN A 88 7.89 10.39 -9.51
CA ASN A 88 8.03 11.79 -9.11
C ASN A 88 8.71 11.91 -7.73
N ALA A 89 8.35 11.06 -6.78
CA ALA A 89 9.01 11.03 -5.46
C ALA A 89 10.49 10.63 -5.59
N GLN A 90 10.82 9.66 -6.45
CA GLN A 90 12.19 9.24 -6.72
C GLN A 90 13.02 10.39 -7.31
N VAL A 91 12.49 11.13 -8.27
CA VAL A 91 13.16 12.34 -8.81
C VAL A 91 13.41 13.34 -7.70
N GLY A 92 12.47 13.49 -6.76
CA GLY A 92 12.61 14.35 -5.59
C GLY A 92 13.65 13.89 -4.56
N GLY A 93 14.18 12.68 -4.66
CA GLY A 93 15.21 12.14 -3.73
C GLY A 93 14.66 11.17 -2.68
N ALA A 94 13.40 10.73 -2.78
CA ALA A 94 12.82 9.75 -1.87
C ALA A 94 13.53 8.38 -1.97
N THR A 95 13.49 7.60 -0.89
CA THR A 95 13.96 6.21 -0.83
C THR A 95 12.83 5.18 -0.84
N GLY A 96 11.59 5.64 -0.66
CA GLY A 96 10.37 4.85 -0.73
C GLY A 96 9.14 5.72 -0.63
N VAL A 97 7.97 5.15 -0.94
CA VAL A 97 6.72 5.92 -0.99
C VAL A 97 5.62 5.23 -0.19
N LEU A 98 5.00 5.99 0.72
CA LEU A 98 3.77 5.60 1.40
C LEU A 98 2.58 6.22 0.68
N ILE A 99 1.63 5.41 0.28
CA ILE A 99 0.43 5.87 -0.43
C ILE A 99 -0.79 5.67 0.45
N SER A 100 -1.35 6.76 0.97
CA SER A 100 -2.59 6.69 1.73
C SER A 100 -3.78 6.48 0.80
N ASN A 101 -4.66 5.53 1.16
CA ASN A 101 -5.89 5.29 0.41
C ASN A 101 -6.79 6.54 0.45
N ASN A 102 -7.63 6.70 -0.56
CA ASN A 102 -8.63 7.77 -0.65
C ASN A 102 -10.05 7.32 -0.32
N VAL A 103 -10.19 6.08 0.14
CA VAL A 103 -11.46 5.49 0.57
C VAL A 103 -11.39 5.22 2.07
N ALA A 104 -12.43 5.59 2.79
CA ALA A 104 -12.56 5.35 4.22
C ALA A 104 -12.79 3.85 4.49
N SER A 105 -11.73 3.07 4.42
CA SER A 105 -11.71 1.65 4.67
C SER A 105 -10.37 1.28 5.30
N PRO A 106 -10.33 0.35 6.26
CA PRO A 106 -9.09 -0.20 6.77
C PRO A 106 -8.36 -1.06 5.71
N ALA A 107 -9.09 -1.50 4.69
CA ALA A 107 -8.52 -2.34 3.64
C ALA A 107 -7.62 -1.55 2.69
N THR A 108 -6.45 -2.09 2.42
CA THR A 108 -5.54 -1.63 1.37
C THR A 108 -5.81 -2.38 0.07
N ILE A 109 -5.54 -1.76 -1.05
CA ILE A 109 -5.67 -2.42 -2.37
C ILE A 109 -4.30 -2.83 -2.92
N ALA A 110 -4.30 -3.80 -3.81
CA ALA A 110 -3.11 -4.11 -4.60
C ALA A 110 -2.83 -2.95 -5.56
N MET A 111 -1.62 -2.42 -5.50
CA MET A 111 -1.19 -1.36 -6.41
C MET A 111 -0.49 -1.95 -7.63
N GLY A 112 -0.92 -1.56 -8.83
CA GLY A 112 -0.16 -1.78 -10.05
C GLY A 112 0.99 -0.77 -10.11
N THR A 113 2.21 -1.23 -9.89
CA THR A 113 3.42 -0.39 -9.84
C THR A 113 4.44 -0.77 -10.92
N THR A 114 3.98 -1.35 -12.02
CA THR A 114 4.85 -1.66 -13.17
C THR A 114 5.57 -0.40 -13.64
N GLY A 115 6.90 -0.46 -13.74
CA GLY A 115 7.74 0.67 -14.11
C GLY A 115 8.00 1.69 -12.98
N ALA A 116 7.58 1.39 -11.76
CA ALA A 116 8.00 2.15 -10.59
C ALA A 116 9.48 1.88 -10.26
N LEU A 117 10.15 2.90 -9.74
CA LEU A 117 11.59 2.87 -9.47
C LEU A 117 11.93 2.75 -7.98
N LEU A 118 10.94 2.91 -7.10
CA LEU A 118 11.09 2.78 -5.65
C LEU A 118 10.09 1.79 -5.06
N PRO A 119 10.42 1.17 -3.92
CA PRO A 119 9.44 0.45 -3.14
C PRO A 119 8.33 1.38 -2.67
N ALA A 120 7.10 0.90 -2.73
CA ALA A 120 5.94 1.64 -2.28
C ALA A 120 4.98 0.74 -1.51
N ALA A 121 4.35 1.29 -0.49
CA ALA A 121 3.33 0.59 0.29
C ALA A 121 2.05 1.44 0.41
N MET A 122 0.91 0.78 0.27
CA MET A 122 -0.38 1.40 0.56
C MET A 122 -0.74 1.21 2.02
N ILE A 123 -1.22 2.29 2.62
CA ILE A 123 -1.76 2.34 3.98
C ILE A 123 -3.22 2.82 3.92
N SER A 124 -3.96 2.66 5.01
CA SER A 124 -5.34 3.16 5.07
C SER A 124 -5.40 4.68 4.99
N GLN A 125 -6.58 5.21 4.69
CA GLN A 125 -6.82 6.66 4.72
C GLN A 125 -6.60 7.24 6.13
N ALA A 126 -7.06 6.53 7.15
CA ALA A 126 -6.94 6.96 8.55
C ALA A 126 -5.48 7.01 9.00
N ASP A 127 -4.68 6.00 8.63
CA ASP A 127 -3.25 5.96 8.96
C ASP A 127 -2.49 7.08 8.24
N GLY A 128 -2.81 7.32 6.97
CA GLY A 128 -2.23 8.42 6.21
C GLY A 128 -2.50 9.78 6.85
N ALA A 129 -3.74 10.03 7.29
CA ALA A 129 -4.10 11.26 8.00
C ALA A 129 -3.39 11.38 9.35
N ALA A 130 -3.24 10.28 10.08
CA ALA A 130 -2.52 10.26 11.36
C ALA A 130 -1.02 10.54 11.17
N ILE A 131 -0.38 9.98 10.14
CA ILE A 131 1.02 10.28 9.80
C ILE A 131 1.16 11.75 9.41
N GLU A 132 0.29 12.28 8.55
CA GLU A 132 0.34 13.68 8.11
C GLU A 132 0.25 14.63 9.30
N ALA A 133 -0.69 14.41 10.20
CA ALA A 133 -0.85 15.22 11.42
C ALA A 133 0.37 15.10 12.35
N PHE A 134 0.87 13.88 12.56
CA PHE A 134 2.02 13.65 13.42
C PHE A 134 3.31 14.28 12.87
N VAL A 135 3.61 14.08 11.58
CA VAL A 135 4.80 14.64 10.92
C VAL A 135 4.72 16.16 10.85
N THR A 136 3.53 16.74 10.64
CA THR A 136 3.34 18.20 10.67
C THR A 136 3.69 18.78 12.06
N ALA A 137 3.28 18.10 13.12
CA ALA A 137 3.60 18.51 14.50
C ALA A 137 5.04 18.16 14.91
N ASN A 138 5.66 17.17 14.27
CA ASN A 138 6.98 16.62 14.58
C ASN A 138 7.81 16.47 13.29
N PRO A 139 8.39 17.55 12.75
CA PRO A 139 9.10 17.52 11.46
C PRO A 139 10.34 16.61 11.41
N THR A 140 10.83 16.15 12.57
CA THR A 140 11.94 15.19 12.69
C THR A 140 11.46 13.75 12.88
N ALA A 141 10.17 13.47 12.69
CA ALA A 141 9.63 12.13 12.73
C ALA A 141 10.26 11.24 11.65
N THR A 142 10.47 9.99 12.01
CA THR A 142 11.08 8.97 11.16
C THR A 142 10.17 7.75 11.05
N ALA A 143 10.54 6.83 10.17
CA ALA A 143 9.90 5.54 10.08
C ALA A 143 10.94 4.42 10.07
N ASP A 144 10.49 3.27 10.57
CA ASP A 144 11.16 1.99 10.40
C ASP A 144 10.34 1.15 9.42
N TRP A 145 10.92 0.80 8.29
CA TRP A 145 10.34 -0.09 7.30
C TRP A 145 11.23 -1.31 7.16
N LEU A 146 10.78 -2.43 7.74
CA LEU A 146 11.62 -3.60 7.94
C LEU A 146 11.32 -4.67 6.89
N VAL A 147 12.37 -5.25 6.31
CA VAL A 147 12.24 -6.52 5.59
C VAL A 147 11.98 -7.62 6.61
N SER A 148 10.86 -8.30 6.47
CA SER A 148 10.46 -9.39 7.35
C SER A 148 9.82 -10.50 6.51
N PRO A 149 9.88 -11.76 6.95
CA PRO A 149 9.03 -12.80 6.39
C PRO A 149 7.56 -12.37 6.42
N VAL A 150 6.83 -12.72 5.37
CA VAL A 150 5.40 -12.45 5.30
C VAL A 150 4.69 -13.16 6.45
N THR A 151 4.07 -12.39 7.33
CA THR A 151 3.31 -12.93 8.46
C THR A 151 1.81 -12.76 8.21
N PRO A 152 1.01 -13.82 8.43
CA PRO A 152 -0.44 -13.70 8.31
C PRO A 152 -1.00 -12.84 9.44
N ILE A 153 -1.90 -11.94 9.08
CA ILE A 153 -2.71 -11.16 10.02
C ILE A 153 -4.17 -11.53 9.88
N ALA A 154 -4.96 -11.21 10.90
CA ALA A 154 -6.40 -11.41 10.84
C ALA A 154 -7.01 -10.50 9.78
N GLY A 155 -7.69 -11.11 8.82
CA GLY A 155 -8.48 -10.44 7.80
C GLY A 155 -9.98 -10.59 8.07
N GLN A 156 -10.78 -9.85 7.34
CA GLN A 156 -12.24 -10.02 7.36
C GLN A 156 -12.64 -11.09 6.35
N ALA A 157 -13.19 -12.20 6.85
CA ALA A 157 -13.65 -13.30 6.00
C ALA A 157 -14.97 -12.98 5.29
N ASP A 158 -15.21 -13.71 4.20
CA ASP A 158 -16.51 -13.82 3.51
C ASP A 158 -17.11 -12.49 3.01
N VAL A 159 -16.27 -11.48 2.81
CA VAL A 159 -16.68 -10.23 2.16
C VAL A 159 -16.37 -10.31 0.68
N MET A 160 -17.38 -10.05 -0.16
CA MET A 160 -17.19 -10.03 -1.60
C MET A 160 -16.19 -8.95 -1.99
N ALA A 161 -15.18 -9.32 -2.77
CA ALA A 161 -14.15 -8.39 -3.22
C ALA A 161 -14.74 -7.26 -4.06
N GLY A 162 -14.22 -6.04 -3.87
CA GLY A 162 -14.73 -4.86 -4.56
C GLY A 162 -14.59 -4.91 -6.09
N PHE A 163 -13.66 -5.71 -6.59
CA PHE A 163 -13.47 -5.93 -8.03
C PHE A 163 -14.33 -7.09 -8.59
N SER A 164 -14.98 -7.88 -7.72
CA SER A 164 -15.80 -9.01 -8.14
C SER A 164 -17.15 -8.53 -8.64
N SER A 165 -17.55 -9.01 -9.80
CA SER A 165 -18.89 -8.72 -10.35
C SER A 165 -19.99 -9.34 -9.49
N ARG A 166 -21.04 -8.59 -9.25
CA ARG A 166 -22.17 -8.97 -8.39
C ARG A 166 -23.42 -9.36 -9.17
N GLY A 167 -23.33 -9.43 -10.53
CA GLY A 167 -24.46 -9.66 -11.40
C GLY A 167 -25.39 -8.44 -11.50
N PRO A 168 -26.59 -8.59 -12.06
CA PRO A 168 -27.05 -9.76 -12.80
C PRO A 168 -26.27 -10.02 -14.11
N SER A 169 -26.51 -11.17 -14.72
CA SER A 169 -26.00 -11.43 -16.08
C SER A 169 -26.81 -10.67 -17.13
N ASN A 170 -26.30 -10.61 -18.37
CA ASN A 170 -26.98 -9.94 -19.49
C ASN A 170 -28.36 -10.54 -19.83
N ILE A 171 -28.73 -11.67 -19.25
CA ILE A 171 -30.00 -12.37 -19.43
C ILE A 171 -30.78 -12.45 -18.11
N ASP A 172 -30.60 -11.49 -17.21
CA ASP A 172 -31.26 -11.39 -15.89
C ASP A 172 -31.13 -12.64 -15.00
N ALA A 173 -30.18 -13.53 -15.28
CA ALA A 173 -29.91 -14.65 -14.40
C ALA A 173 -29.14 -14.20 -13.16
N LEU A 174 -29.51 -14.72 -12.00
CA LEU A 174 -28.78 -14.48 -10.77
C LEU A 174 -27.34 -15.03 -10.90
N LYS A 175 -26.36 -14.14 -10.78
CA LYS A 175 -24.93 -14.45 -10.86
C LYS A 175 -24.16 -13.62 -9.81
N PRO A 176 -23.08 -14.10 -9.28
CA PRO A 176 -22.41 -15.40 -9.50
C PRO A 176 -23.15 -16.56 -8.83
N ASP A 177 -22.87 -17.80 -9.29
CA ASP A 177 -23.48 -19.01 -8.75
C ASP A 177 -22.87 -19.39 -7.39
N VAL A 178 -21.58 -19.16 -7.23
CA VAL A 178 -20.81 -19.46 -6.02
C VAL A 178 -19.78 -18.36 -5.76
N THR A 179 -19.33 -18.30 -4.53
CA THR A 179 -18.24 -17.38 -4.11
C THR A 179 -17.13 -18.19 -3.47
N GLY A 180 -15.90 -17.85 -3.76
CA GLY A 180 -14.73 -18.49 -3.18
C GLY A 180 -13.63 -17.51 -2.82
N PRO A 181 -12.68 -17.87 -1.94
CA PRO A 181 -11.55 -17.02 -1.60
C PRO A 181 -10.76 -16.64 -2.86
N GLY A 182 -10.61 -15.33 -3.10
CA GLY A 182 -9.91 -14.79 -4.28
C GLY A 182 -9.10 -13.54 -3.99
N VAL A 183 -8.99 -13.16 -2.71
CA VAL A 183 -8.24 -12.00 -2.24
C VAL A 183 -7.11 -12.47 -1.32
N ALA A 184 -5.92 -11.92 -1.49
CA ALA A 184 -4.73 -12.25 -0.70
C ALA A 184 -4.42 -13.75 -0.67
N ILE A 185 -4.56 -14.43 -1.81
CA ILE A 185 -4.25 -15.86 -1.95
C ILE A 185 -2.75 -16.02 -2.19
N LEU A 186 -2.08 -16.72 -1.28
CA LEU A 186 -0.70 -17.13 -1.48
C LEU A 186 -0.66 -18.33 -2.43
N ALA A 187 -0.04 -18.17 -3.56
CA ALA A 187 0.12 -19.22 -4.55
C ALA A 187 1.59 -19.29 -5.02
N ALA A 188 2.00 -20.49 -5.42
CA ALA A 188 3.29 -20.64 -6.07
C ALA A 188 3.29 -19.89 -7.41
N TYR A 189 4.30 -19.06 -7.61
CA TYR A 189 4.51 -18.34 -8.87
C TYR A 189 5.62 -19.03 -9.66
N ALA A 190 5.24 -19.61 -10.79
CA ALA A 190 6.20 -20.15 -11.76
C ALA A 190 6.74 -19.00 -12.64
N GLY A 191 7.35 -18.01 -12.01
CA GLY A 191 8.08 -16.97 -12.70
C GLY A 191 9.47 -17.48 -13.10
N ALA A 192 10.05 -16.91 -14.15
CA ALA A 192 11.43 -17.21 -14.53
C ALA A 192 12.32 -17.07 -13.29
N ALA A 193 13.03 -18.14 -12.97
CA ALA A 193 14.02 -18.13 -11.94
C ALA A 193 15.00 -16.97 -12.20
N ASN A 194 15.07 -16.04 -11.27
CA ASN A 194 16.12 -15.06 -11.11
C ASN A 194 16.86 -14.65 -12.39
N SER A 195 16.45 -13.55 -13.00
CA SER A 195 17.45 -12.72 -13.62
C SER A 195 18.24 -12.06 -12.47
N THR A 196 19.42 -12.57 -12.21
CA THR A 196 20.45 -11.98 -11.35
C THR A 196 20.77 -10.55 -11.79
#